data_9fe3e9ec3809d914c81f08b4b48924eb
#
_entry.id   9fe3e9ec3809d914c81f08b4b48924eb
#
_cell.length_a   1.000
_cell.length_b   1.000
_cell.length_c   1.000
_cell.angle_alpha   90.00
_cell.angle_beta   90.00
_cell.angle_gamma   90.00
#
_symmetry.space_group_name_H-M   'P 1'
#
loop_
_entity.id
_entity.type
_entity.pdbx_description
1 polymer ?
#
loop_
_entity_poly.entity_id
_entity_poly.type
_entity_poly.pdbx_seq_one_letter_code
_entity_poly.pdbx_strand_id
1 'polypeptide(L)'
;MIQRIQTLYLLLVVILGTLLCIFSPVEFLLPEATDYVSLHALDKWPLAVMSMAIPLLALVTIFLFKRRLLQARLNVMNVILCLGYYAILALYVAYVVKGYEPIAEQTLAGAEWYLNLWAAIPLVNIVLTMMATRRILKDEARLIADIL
;
A
#
# COMPACT_ATOMS: atom_id res chain seq x y z
N MET A 1 25.04 -11.26 -1.30
CA MET A 1 24.06 -12.14 -0.66
C MET A 1 22.96 -11.40 0.08
N ILE A 2 23.31 -10.42 0.89
CA ILE A 2 22.32 -9.66 1.68
C ILE A 2 21.41 -8.82 0.76
N GLN A 3 21.93 -8.33 -0.37
CA GLN A 3 21.14 -7.63 -1.38
C GLN A 3 19.98 -8.46 -1.95
N ARG A 4 20.16 -9.79 -2.06
CA ARG A 4 19.12 -10.68 -2.58
C ARG A 4 17.89 -10.73 -1.67
N ILE A 5 18.10 -10.71 -0.34
CA ILE A 5 17.02 -10.75 0.64
C ILE A 5 16.22 -9.44 0.58
N GLN A 6 16.91 -8.30 0.48
CA GLN A 6 16.29 -6.97 0.35
C GLN A 6 15.45 -6.89 -0.92
N THR A 7 16.00 -7.37 -2.04
CA THR A 7 15.30 -7.42 -3.32
C THR A 7 14.06 -8.30 -3.22
N LEU A 8 14.16 -9.43 -2.51
CA LEU A 8 13.02 -10.32 -2.30
C LEU A 8 11.89 -9.62 -1.54
N TYR A 9 12.21 -8.89 -0.47
CA TYR A 9 11.21 -8.14 0.30
C TYR A 9 10.53 -7.07 -0.58
N LEU A 10 11.31 -6.32 -1.34
CA LEU A 10 10.78 -5.27 -2.21
C LEU A 10 9.97 -5.87 -3.37
N LEU A 11 10.38 -7.01 -3.89
CA LEU A 11 9.63 -7.72 -4.93
C LEU A 11 8.25 -8.15 -4.39
N LEU A 12 8.20 -8.65 -3.15
CA LEU A 12 6.93 -8.98 -2.51
C LEU A 12 6.05 -7.74 -2.35
N VAL A 13 6.64 -6.59 -2.02
CA VAL A 13 5.90 -5.32 -1.94
C VAL A 13 5.30 -4.96 -3.30
N VAL A 14 6.05 -5.13 -4.39
CA VAL A 14 5.57 -4.88 -5.76
C VAL A 14 4.39 -5.79 -6.09
N ILE A 15 4.51 -7.09 -5.81
CA ILE A 15 3.46 -8.06 -6.09
C ILE A 15 2.19 -7.74 -5.28
N LEU A 16 2.34 -7.51 -3.97
CA LEU A 16 1.22 -7.21 -3.10
C LEU A 16 0.56 -5.88 -3.47
N GLY A 17 1.34 -4.86 -3.83
CA GLY A 17 0.81 -3.58 -4.29
C GLY A 17 0.01 -3.72 -5.57
N THR A 18 0.46 -4.57 -6.49
CA THR A 18 -0.27 -4.86 -7.73
C THR A 18 -1.59 -5.56 -7.42
N LEU A 19 -1.58 -6.51 -6.51
CA LEU A 19 -2.80 -7.19 -6.07
C LEU A 19 -3.78 -6.21 -5.43
N LEU A 20 -3.29 -5.25 -4.67
CA LEU A 20 -4.12 -4.20 -4.07
C LEU A 20 -4.85 -3.37 -5.12
N CYS A 21 -4.23 -3.16 -6.30
CA CYS A 21 -4.87 -2.46 -7.41
C CYS A 21 -6.00 -3.26 -8.04
N ILE A 22 -5.92 -4.58 -8.00
CA ILE A 22 -6.87 -5.48 -8.66
C ILE A 22 -8.07 -5.79 -7.76
N PHE A 23 -7.81 -6.06 -6.47
CA PHE A 23 -8.84 -6.50 -5.53
C PHE A 23 -9.37 -5.33 -4.70
N SER A 24 -10.64 -5.46 -4.28
CA SER A 24 -11.29 -4.42 -3.46
C SER A 24 -10.93 -4.58 -1.98
N PRO A 25 -10.44 -3.52 -1.32
CA PRO A 25 -10.11 -3.57 0.10
C PRO A 25 -11.33 -3.45 1.02
N VAL A 26 -12.42 -2.83 0.54
CA VAL A 26 -13.62 -2.57 1.33
C VAL A 26 -14.86 -2.95 0.54
N GLU A 27 -15.82 -3.55 1.23
CA GLU A 27 -17.15 -3.85 0.69
C GLU A 27 -18.21 -3.15 1.54
N PHE A 28 -19.31 -2.75 0.88
CA PHE A 28 -20.45 -2.10 1.53
C PHE A 28 -21.69 -2.95 1.34
N LEU A 29 -22.49 -3.05 2.39
CA LEU A 29 -23.77 -3.74 2.37
C LEU A 29 -24.87 -2.78 2.80
N LEU A 30 -25.83 -2.53 1.92
CA LEU A 30 -27.03 -1.77 2.26
C LEU A 30 -27.98 -2.65 3.09
N PRO A 31 -28.72 -2.06 4.05
CA PRO A 31 -29.63 -2.85 4.90
C PRO A 31 -30.71 -3.64 4.15
N GLU A 32 -31.10 -3.15 2.96
CA GLU A 32 -32.15 -3.75 2.14
C GLU A 32 -31.60 -4.57 0.97
N ALA A 33 -30.26 -4.57 0.76
CA ALA A 33 -29.62 -5.24 -0.35
C ALA A 33 -29.07 -6.59 0.10
N THR A 34 -29.11 -7.57 -0.82
CA THR A 34 -28.53 -8.89 -0.61
C THR A 34 -27.09 -8.97 -1.12
N ASP A 35 -26.69 -8.05 -2.00
CA ASP A 35 -25.37 -8.05 -2.63
C ASP A 35 -24.47 -6.97 -2.07
N TYR A 36 -23.18 -7.27 -1.99
CA TYR A 36 -22.17 -6.32 -1.56
C TYR A 36 -21.75 -5.41 -2.72
N VAL A 37 -21.51 -4.14 -2.40
CA VAL A 37 -20.91 -3.18 -3.34
C VAL A 37 -19.45 -3.03 -2.96
N SER A 38 -18.55 -3.34 -3.88
CA SER A 38 -17.11 -3.31 -3.64
C SER A 38 -16.51 -1.98 -4.05
N LEU A 39 -15.64 -1.44 -3.19
CA LEU A 39 -14.84 -0.26 -3.53
C LEU A 39 -13.47 -0.74 -4.00
N HIS A 40 -13.22 -0.63 -5.29
CA HIS A 40 -11.91 -0.94 -5.89
C HIS A 40 -11.00 0.27 -5.79
N ALA A 41 -9.70 0.01 -5.68
CA ALA A 41 -8.71 1.08 -5.61
C ALA A 41 -8.76 1.99 -6.85
N LEU A 42 -9.09 1.44 -8.02
CA LEU A 42 -9.12 2.17 -9.27
C LEU A 42 -10.43 2.95 -9.51
N ASP A 43 -11.45 2.76 -8.67
CA ASP A 43 -12.74 3.44 -8.82
C ASP A 43 -12.65 4.93 -8.51
N LYS A 44 -11.75 5.32 -7.62
CA LYS A 44 -11.54 6.71 -7.22
C LYS A 44 -10.10 7.10 -7.54
N TRP A 45 -9.91 8.24 -8.20
CA TRP A 45 -8.59 8.64 -8.67
C TRP A 45 -7.56 8.84 -7.54
N PRO A 46 -7.89 9.39 -6.33
CA PRO A 46 -6.88 9.50 -5.28
C PRO A 46 -6.40 8.13 -4.79
N LEU A 47 -7.31 7.17 -4.62
CA LEU A 47 -6.95 5.80 -4.26
C LEU A 47 -6.16 5.12 -5.37
N ALA A 48 -6.55 5.35 -6.63
CA ALA A 48 -5.84 4.79 -7.78
C ALA A 48 -4.41 5.28 -7.83
N VAL A 49 -4.18 6.58 -7.67
CA VAL A 49 -2.84 7.18 -7.67
C VAL A 49 -1.99 6.58 -6.55
N MET A 50 -2.53 6.52 -5.33
CA MET A 50 -1.78 5.98 -4.18
C MET A 50 -1.48 4.49 -4.35
N SER A 51 -2.46 3.70 -4.79
CA SER A 51 -2.28 2.26 -4.94
C SER A 51 -1.31 1.89 -6.07
N MET A 52 -1.26 2.69 -7.12
CA MET A 52 -0.29 2.50 -8.20
C MET A 52 1.11 3.00 -7.84
N ALA A 53 1.19 4.08 -7.05
CA ALA A 53 2.46 4.65 -6.64
C ALA A 53 3.27 3.69 -5.75
N ILE A 54 2.61 2.93 -4.90
CA ILE A 54 3.27 1.99 -3.98
C ILE A 54 4.12 0.95 -4.73
N PRO A 55 3.56 0.15 -5.67
CA PRO A 55 4.38 -0.84 -6.38
C PRO A 55 5.39 -0.20 -7.32
N LEU A 56 5.07 0.94 -7.93
CA LEU A 56 6.00 1.64 -8.81
C LEU A 56 7.21 2.15 -8.04
N LEU A 57 7.00 2.75 -6.86
CA LEU A 57 8.08 3.24 -6.02
C LEU A 57 8.96 2.07 -5.54
N ALA A 58 8.35 0.95 -5.14
CA ALA A 58 9.09 -0.24 -4.75
C ALA A 58 9.93 -0.79 -5.91
N LEU A 59 9.37 -0.81 -7.11
CA LEU A 59 10.09 -1.27 -8.31
C LEU A 59 11.31 -0.37 -8.61
N VAL A 60 11.12 0.95 -8.56
CA VAL A 60 12.21 1.91 -8.75
C VAL A 60 13.29 1.70 -7.68
N THR A 61 12.88 1.46 -6.44
CA THR A 61 13.78 1.23 -5.31
C THR A 61 14.66 -0.01 -5.55
N ILE A 62 14.10 -1.07 -6.13
CA ILE A 62 14.87 -2.29 -6.47
C ILE A 62 16.02 -1.96 -7.42
N PHE A 63 15.78 -1.12 -8.42
CA PHE A 63 16.80 -0.76 -9.41
C PHE A 63 17.90 0.14 -8.85
N LEU A 64 17.69 0.75 -7.67
CA LEU A 64 18.68 1.63 -7.04
C LEU A 64 19.62 0.90 -6.09
N PHE A 65 19.91 -0.36 -6.37
CA PHE A 65 20.74 -1.20 -5.49
C PHE A 65 22.15 -0.66 -5.25
N LYS A 66 22.68 0.18 -6.14
CA LYS A 66 24.00 0.82 -6.00
C LYS A 66 23.99 2.02 -5.05
N ARG A 67 22.82 2.63 -4.82
CA ARG A 67 22.66 3.82 -3.96
C ARG A 67 21.82 3.45 -2.74
N ARG A 68 22.46 2.83 -1.76
CA ARG A 68 21.77 2.27 -0.59
C ARG A 68 21.04 3.32 0.25
N LEU A 69 21.66 4.49 0.47
CA LEU A 69 21.01 5.54 1.24
C LEU A 69 19.76 6.07 0.54
N LEU A 70 19.83 6.25 -0.77
CA LEU A 70 18.66 6.66 -1.55
C LEU A 70 17.58 5.58 -1.52
N GLN A 71 17.97 4.32 -1.60
CA GLN A 71 17.06 3.19 -1.49
C GLN A 71 16.31 3.20 -0.15
N ALA A 72 17.04 3.44 0.96
CA ALA A 72 16.44 3.54 2.28
C ALA A 72 15.46 4.71 2.38
N ARG A 73 15.80 5.86 1.80
CA ARG A 73 14.90 7.04 1.78
C ARG A 73 13.62 6.76 1.00
N LEU A 74 13.74 6.10 -0.15
CA LEU A 74 12.57 5.74 -0.95
C LEU A 74 11.69 4.72 -0.23
N ASN A 75 12.27 3.80 0.52
CA ASN A 75 11.50 2.87 1.35
C ASN A 75 10.69 3.59 2.43
N VAL A 76 11.27 4.60 3.06
CA VAL A 76 10.55 5.44 4.04
C VAL A 76 9.39 6.17 3.37
N MET A 77 9.60 6.72 2.17
CA MET A 77 8.54 7.34 1.39
C MET A 77 7.42 6.34 1.06
N ASN A 78 7.78 5.10 0.74
CA ASN A 78 6.80 4.04 0.47
C ASN A 78 5.94 3.73 1.70
N VAL A 79 6.54 3.71 2.89
CA VAL A 79 5.81 3.55 4.15
C VAL A 79 4.81 4.70 4.33
N ILE A 80 5.24 5.93 4.07
CA ILE A 80 4.37 7.11 4.15
C ILE A 80 3.21 6.99 3.15
N LEU A 81 3.47 6.51 1.94
CA LEU A 81 2.42 6.28 0.94
C LEU A 81 1.40 5.24 1.42
N CYS A 82 1.85 4.16 2.05
CA CYS A 82 0.94 3.14 2.59
C CYS A 82 0.06 3.71 3.70
N LEU A 83 0.62 4.54 4.59
CA LEU A 83 -0.14 5.22 5.63
C LEU A 83 -1.15 6.21 5.02
N GLY A 84 -0.72 6.95 3.99
CA GLY A 84 -1.60 7.85 3.25
C GLY A 84 -2.73 7.11 2.56
N TYR A 85 -2.46 5.94 2.01
CA TYR A 85 -3.48 5.08 1.43
C TYR A 85 -4.58 4.75 2.44
N TYR A 86 -4.20 4.34 3.65
CA TYR A 86 -5.17 4.04 4.71
C TYR A 86 -5.97 5.28 5.12
N ALA A 87 -5.31 6.43 5.21
CA ALA A 87 -6.00 7.68 5.55
C ALA A 87 -7.04 8.05 4.50
N ILE A 88 -6.69 7.96 3.22
CA ILE A 88 -7.61 8.25 2.11
C ILE A 88 -8.74 7.24 2.08
N LEU A 89 -8.43 5.96 2.28
CA LEU A 89 -9.44 4.90 2.33
C LEU A 89 -10.45 5.15 3.45
N ALA A 90 -9.99 5.54 4.64
CA ALA A 90 -10.85 5.86 5.77
C ALA A 90 -11.77 7.05 5.47
N LEU A 91 -11.24 8.10 4.81
CA LEU A 91 -12.04 9.25 4.39
C LEU A 91 -13.13 8.84 3.40
N TYR A 92 -12.81 8.03 2.41
CA TYR A 92 -13.80 7.56 1.44
C TYR A 92 -14.87 6.71 2.09
N VAL A 93 -14.50 5.81 3.00
CA VAL A 93 -15.47 5.00 3.74
C VAL A 93 -16.43 5.91 4.52
N ALA A 94 -15.88 6.93 5.20
CA ALA A 94 -16.70 7.87 5.96
C ALA A 94 -17.66 8.66 5.05
N TYR A 95 -17.18 9.18 3.92
CA TYR A 95 -18.00 9.93 2.98
C TYR A 95 -19.07 9.05 2.32
N VAL A 96 -18.74 7.82 1.96
CA VAL A 96 -19.69 6.88 1.35
C VAL A 96 -20.82 6.55 2.33
N VAL A 97 -20.47 6.26 3.57
CA VAL A 97 -21.48 5.93 4.61
C VAL A 97 -22.38 7.14 4.90
N LYS A 98 -21.84 8.36 4.83
CA LYS A 98 -22.63 9.59 4.99
C LYS A 98 -23.47 9.96 3.77
N GLY A 99 -23.24 9.28 2.64
CA GLY A 99 -23.97 9.53 1.41
C GLY A 99 -23.43 10.67 0.54
N TYR A 100 -22.26 11.20 0.86
CA TYR A 100 -21.63 12.29 0.07
C TYR A 100 -20.94 11.77 -1.19
N GLU A 101 -20.46 10.53 -1.18
CA GLU A 101 -19.77 9.92 -2.32
C GLU A 101 -20.52 8.66 -2.77
N PRO A 102 -21.00 8.61 -4.02
CA PRO A 102 -21.60 7.40 -4.57
C PRO A 102 -20.52 6.43 -5.04
N ILE A 103 -20.81 5.13 -4.97
CA ILE A 103 -20.01 4.08 -5.57
C ILE A 103 -20.90 3.39 -6.60
N ALA A 104 -20.36 3.18 -7.80
CA ALA A 104 -21.07 2.55 -8.92
C ALA A 104 -22.42 3.23 -9.19
N GLU A 105 -22.46 4.57 -9.12
CA GLU A 105 -23.64 5.42 -9.32
C GLU A 105 -24.75 5.20 -8.29
N GLN A 106 -24.45 4.51 -7.18
CA GLN A 106 -25.39 4.28 -6.09
C GLN A 106 -24.95 5.03 -4.84
N THR A 107 -25.92 5.67 -4.19
CA THR A 107 -25.70 6.29 -2.88
C THR A 107 -25.79 5.22 -1.81
N LEU A 108 -24.72 5.06 -1.03
CA LEU A 108 -24.65 4.04 0.01
C LEU A 108 -24.80 4.63 1.43
N ALA A 109 -25.62 5.65 1.57
CA ALA A 109 -25.88 6.27 2.87
C ALA A 109 -26.44 5.24 3.85
N GLY A 110 -25.84 5.15 5.04
CA GLY A 110 -26.24 4.20 6.06
C GLY A 110 -25.81 2.76 5.81
N ALA A 111 -25.00 2.50 4.78
CA ALA A 111 -24.51 1.17 4.50
C ALA A 111 -23.52 0.69 5.58
N GLU A 112 -23.53 -0.58 5.85
CA GLU A 112 -22.50 -1.21 6.68
C GLU A 112 -21.26 -1.49 5.82
N TRP A 113 -20.09 -1.23 6.37
CA TRP A 113 -18.83 -1.45 5.66
C TRP A 113 -18.08 -2.61 6.29
N TYR A 114 -17.41 -3.39 5.45
CA TYR A 114 -16.61 -4.53 5.86
C TYR A 114 -15.25 -4.44 5.19
N LEU A 115 -14.19 -4.65 5.99
CA LEU A 115 -12.84 -4.72 5.46
C LEU A 115 -12.55 -6.13 4.95
N ASN A 116 -12.08 -6.21 3.72
CA ASN A 116 -11.62 -7.47 3.14
C ASN A 116 -10.20 -7.78 3.61
N LEU A 117 -9.81 -9.03 3.42
CA LEU A 117 -8.44 -9.46 3.69
C LEU A 117 -7.42 -8.64 2.89
N TRP A 118 -7.81 -8.17 1.71
CA TRP A 118 -6.97 -7.34 0.84
C TRP A 118 -6.63 -5.98 1.46
N ALA A 119 -7.43 -5.50 2.40
CA ALA A 119 -7.14 -4.26 3.13
C ALA A 119 -5.90 -4.38 4.03
N ALA A 120 -5.47 -5.60 4.34
CA ALA A 120 -4.25 -5.83 5.11
C ALA A 120 -2.97 -5.69 4.26
N ILE A 121 -3.07 -5.64 2.92
CA ILE A 121 -1.90 -5.55 2.04
C ILE A 121 -1.01 -4.34 2.36
N PRO A 122 -1.52 -3.11 2.52
CA PRO A 122 -0.67 -1.98 2.87
C PRO A 122 0.07 -2.18 4.20
N LEU A 123 -0.55 -2.81 5.19
CA LEU A 123 0.08 -3.11 6.46
C LEU A 123 1.24 -4.09 6.29
N VAL A 124 1.04 -5.16 5.53
CA VAL A 124 2.09 -6.13 5.18
C VAL A 124 3.22 -5.44 4.42
N ASN A 125 2.89 -4.55 3.48
CA ASN A 125 3.86 -3.77 2.72
C ASN A 125 4.70 -2.89 3.63
N ILE A 126 4.10 -2.25 4.63
CA ILE A 126 4.82 -1.43 5.62
C ILE A 126 5.85 -2.30 6.36
N VAL A 127 5.43 -3.45 6.85
CA VAL A 127 6.32 -4.37 7.58
C VAL A 127 7.48 -4.83 6.69
N LEU A 128 7.19 -5.28 5.47
CA LEU A 128 8.21 -5.76 4.54
C LEU A 128 9.19 -4.65 4.16
N THR A 129 8.69 -3.44 3.91
CA THR A 129 9.50 -2.28 3.56
C THR A 129 10.41 -1.88 4.72
N MET A 130 9.90 -1.90 5.95
CA MET A 130 10.70 -1.61 7.13
C MET A 130 11.79 -2.65 7.36
N MET A 131 11.49 -3.93 7.14
CA MET A 131 12.48 -5.00 7.22
C MET A 131 13.58 -4.81 6.19
N ALA A 132 13.23 -4.46 4.95
CA ALA A 132 14.19 -4.18 3.90
C ALA A 132 15.07 -2.98 4.25
N THR A 133 14.46 -1.90 4.77
CA THR A 133 15.19 -0.70 5.19
C THR A 133 16.19 -0.99 6.30
N ARG A 134 15.78 -1.78 7.30
CA ARG A 134 16.67 -2.18 8.39
C ARG A 134 17.89 -2.94 7.87
N ARG A 135 17.70 -3.84 6.93
CA ARG A 135 18.81 -4.61 6.35
C ARG A 135 19.73 -3.71 5.53
N ILE A 136 19.18 -2.77 4.76
CA ILE A 136 19.96 -1.81 3.98
C ILE A 136 20.84 -0.97 4.89
N LEU A 137 20.26 -0.40 5.95
CA LEU A 137 21.00 0.44 6.89
C LEU A 137 22.04 -0.36 7.66
N LYS A 138 21.74 -1.60 8.02
CA LYS A 138 22.68 -2.47 8.72
C LYS A 138 23.88 -2.81 7.84
N ASP A 139 23.66 -3.08 6.56
CA ASP A 139 24.73 -3.34 5.60
C ASP A 139 25.61 -2.11 5.38
N GLU A 140 25.02 -0.93 5.29
CA GLU A 140 25.74 0.32 5.15
C GLU A 140 26.62 0.59 6.37
N ALA A 141 26.10 0.34 7.58
CA ALA A 141 26.86 0.49 8.82
C ALA A 141 28.05 -0.47 8.86
N ARG A 142 27.88 -1.72 8.38
CA ARG A 142 28.96 -2.70 8.31
C ARG A 142 30.04 -2.26 7.32
N LEU A 143 29.67 -1.73 6.17
CA LEU A 143 30.63 -1.25 5.18
C LEU A 143 31.45 -0.09 5.73
N ILE A 144 30.83 0.85 6.44
CA ILE A 144 31.51 1.95 7.07
C ILE A 144 32.46 1.45 8.16
N ALA A 145 32.02 0.49 8.97
CA ALA A 145 32.87 -0.10 10.02
C ALA A 145 34.09 -0.84 9.44
N ASP A 146 33.94 -1.53 8.31
CA ASP A 146 35.03 -2.23 7.64
C ASP A 146 36.06 -1.28 7.03
N ILE A 147 35.62 -0.08 6.58
CA ILE A 147 36.49 0.95 6.02
C ILE A 147 37.27 1.67 7.12
N LEU A 148 36.68 1.86 8.29
CA LEU A 148 37.31 2.51 9.44
C LEU A 148 38.15 1.53 10.26
#